data_95c7a4ef61716ec0c5df99a8359a35cf
#
_entry.id   95c7a4ef61716ec0c5df99a8359a35cf
#
_cell.length_a   1.000
_cell.length_b   1.000
_cell.length_c   1.000
_cell.angle_alpha   90.00
_cell.angle_beta   90.00
_cell.angle_gamma   90.00
#
_symmetry.space_group_name_H-M   'P 1'
#
loop_
_entity.id
_entity.type
_entity.pdbx_description
1 polymer ?
#
loop_
_entity_poly.entity_id
_entity_poly.type
_entity_poly.pdbx_seq_one_letter_code
_entity_poly.pdbx_strand_id
1 'polypeptide(L)'
;CLEGVEFRKKAITSHKEEATAAATILGVIERYLEIEEIVGAPSASWTPPAESPFVVREYSDAEHAATRLRGTWNLGNEPIPNLTEFLEERGVKVLRIPFSDNMDGVMCKARKGNGTAVPVIIINEKINGERQRFTLAHELGHLVLDVDKCIDEEKASHRFASAFLMPREVLLSEVGRHRTSISIRELFQIKKMFGVSVQAIAYRCKDLGIFGDSILRGLFKHFNEQGWRRPPYEPMPIDPESPRRFDRLCYRALSEGQVSESKAAELLGISVRNLSERVLQPEDREEPTPA
;
A
#
# COMPACT_ATOMS: atom_id res chain seq x y z
N CYS A 1 -17.01 8.16 -18.09
CA CYS A 1 -16.89 9.36 -17.23
C CYS A 1 -16.95 8.97 -15.77
N LEU A 2 -16.12 9.59 -14.95
CA LEU A 2 -16.21 9.53 -13.50
C LEU A 2 -17.18 10.59 -13.00
N GLU A 3 -17.97 10.25 -11.98
CA GLU A 3 -18.91 11.19 -11.34
C GLU A 3 -18.31 11.87 -10.11
N GLY A 4 -17.16 11.37 -9.62
CA GLY A 4 -16.44 11.96 -8.49
C GLY A 4 -15.57 10.94 -7.74
N VAL A 5 -14.83 11.48 -6.77
CA VAL A 5 -14.00 10.71 -5.84
C VAL A 5 -14.48 10.98 -4.41
N GLU A 6 -14.83 9.95 -3.69
CA GLU A 6 -15.19 10.02 -2.27
C GLU A 6 -14.01 9.66 -1.41
N PHE A 7 -13.44 10.65 -0.72
CA PHE A 7 -12.38 10.43 0.27
C PHE A 7 -12.97 9.99 1.61
N ARG A 8 -12.21 9.20 2.35
CA ARG A 8 -12.53 8.92 3.74
C ARG A 8 -12.29 10.16 4.60
N LYS A 9 -13.28 10.56 5.40
CA LYS A 9 -13.40 11.87 6.10
C LYS A 9 -12.24 12.33 7.00
N LYS A 10 -11.21 11.52 7.26
CA LYS A 10 -10.10 11.87 8.18
C LYS A 10 -8.74 12.04 7.49
N ALA A 11 -8.64 11.83 6.19
CA ALA A 11 -7.35 11.70 5.52
C ALA A 11 -6.65 13.03 5.20
N ILE A 12 -7.36 14.16 5.10
CA ILE A 12 -6.79 15.42 4.61
C ILE A 12 -7.12 16.58 5.54
N THR A 13 -6.10 17.34 5.93
CA THR A 13 -6.18 18.37 7.00
C THR A 13 -6.64 19.74 6.54
N SER A 14 -6.63 20.05 5.23
CA SER A 14 -7.13 21.33 4.70
C SER A 14 -7.99 21.15 3.45
N HIS A 15 -9.10 21.89 3.36
CA HIS A 15 -10.03 21.86 2.18
C HIS A 15 -9.35 22.20 0.85
N LYS A 16 -8.33 23.04 0.84
CA LYS A 16 -7.62 23.44 -0.38
C LYS A 16 -6.70 22.33 -0.89
N GLU A 17 -5.97 21.67 0.01
CA GLU A 17 -5.11 20.52 -0.31
C GLU A 17 -5.96 19.33 -0.75
N GLU A 18 -7.10 19.12 -0.10
CA GLU A 18 -8.08 18.10 -0.47
C GLU A 18 -8.60 18.30 -1.92
N ALA A 19 -9.01 19.51 -2.28
CA ALA A 19 -9.50 19.80 -3.62
C ALA A 19 -8.42 19.60 -4.70
N THR A 20 -7.17 20.00 -4.41
CA THR A 20 -6.06 19.84 -5.34
C THR A 20 -5.68 18.35 -5.50
N ALA A 21 -5.59 17.62 -4.39
CA ALA A 21 -5.34 16.18 -4.41
C ALA A 21 -6.46 15.45 -5.14
N ALA A 22 -7.74 15.80 -4.88
CA ALA A 22 -8.89 15.21 -5.54
C ALA A 22 -8.83 15.39 -7.06
N ALA A 23 -8.52 16.60 -7.54
CA ALA A 23 -8.42 16.87 -8.97
C ALA A 23 -7.27 16.06 -9.63
N THR A 24 -6.12 15.99 -8.98
CA THR A 24 -4.97 15.20 -9.47
C THR A 24 -5.32 13.72 -9.54
N ILE A 25 -5.90 13.17 -8.47
CA ILE A 25 -6.32 11.77 -8.36
C ILE A 25 -7.36 11.45 -9.43
N LEU A 26 -8.37 12.30 -9.58
CA LEU A 26 -9.42 12.14 -10.59
C LEU A 26 -8.81 12.02 -11.99
N GLY A 27 -7.91 12.94 -12.34
CA GLY A 27 -7.23 12.92 -13.66
C GLY A 27 -6.39 11.68 -13.90
N VAL A 28 -5.73 11.14 -12.87
CA VAL A 28 -4.96 9.89 -13.00
C VAL A 28 -5.89 8.69 -13.16
N ILE A 29 -6.98 8.63 -12.40
CA ILE A 29 -7.96 7.53 -12.51
C ILE A 29 -8.67 7.57 -13.86
N GLU A 30 -9.02 8.74 -14.37
CA GLU A 30 -9.64 8.89 -15.71
C GLU A 30 -8.72 8.32 -16.79
N ARG A 31 -7.45 8.68 -16.79
CA ARG A 31 -6.45 8.15 -17.73
C ARG A 31 -6.30 6.63 -17.61
N TYR A 32 -6.32 6.11 -16.37
CA TYR A 32 -6.24 4.67 -16.14
C TYR A 32 -7.45 3.93 -16.72
N LEU A 33 -8.65 4.45 -16.52
CA LEU A 33 -9.88 3.84 -17.06
C LEU A 33 -9.95 3.98 -18.59
N GLU A 34 -9.48 5.10 -19.14
CA GLU A 34 -9.40 5.33 -20.59
C GLU A 34 -8.51 4.29 -21.26
N ILE A 35 -7.32 4.05 -20.73
CA ILE A 35 -6.43 3.05 -21.35
C ILE A 35 -6.95 1.62 -21.22
N GLU A 36 -7.64 1.28 -20.12
CA GLU A 36 -8.30 -0.02 -19.99
C GLU A 36 -9.39 -0.23 -21.04
N GLU A 37 -10.14 0.82 -21.36
CA GLU A 37 -11.17 0.80 -22.40
C GLU A 37 -10.56 0.68 -23.80
N ILE A 38 -9.53 1.45 -24.11
CA ILE A 38 -8.82 1.43 -25.40
C ILE A 38 -8.26 0.04 -25.68
N VAL A 39 -7.59 -0.57 -24.71
CA VAL A 39 -6.94 -1.88 -24.87
C VAL A 39 -7.95 -3.03 -24.78
N GLY A 40 -9.18 -2.77 -24.36
CA GLY A 40 -10.18 -3.80 -24.08
C GLY A 40 -9.76 -4.77 -22.96
N ALA A 41 -8.93 -4.29 -22.02
CA ALA A 41 -8.40 -5.07 -20.91
C ALA A 41 -8.84 -4.47 -19.56
N PRO A 42 -10.14 -4.53 -19.21
CA PRO A 42 -10.61 -4.01 -17.94
C PRO A 42 -9.91 -4.73 -16.78
N SER A 43 -9.59 -4.00 -15.72
CA SER A 43 -9.17 -4.63 -14.46
C SER A 43 -10.24 -5.59 -13.98
N ALA A 44 -9.83 -6.57 -13.20
CA ALA A 44 -10.77 -7.31 -12.36
C ALA A 44 -11.69 -6.30 -11.65
N SER A 45 -12.98 -6.55 -11.67
CA SER A 45 -13.90 -5.75 -10.87
C SER A 45 -13.65 -6.05 -9.40
N TRP A 46 -13.52 -5.00 -8.58
CA TRP A 46 -13.47 -5.19 -7.15
C TRP A 46 -14.71 -5.96 -6.68
N THR A 47 -14.47 -7.12 -6.15
CA THR A 47 -15.49 -7.91 -5.46
C THR A 47 -15.13 -7.92 -3.99
N PRO A 48 -15.96 -7.34 -3.11
CA PRO A 48 -15.71 -7.41 -1.68
C PRO A 48 -15.48 -8.87 -1.27
N PRO A 49 -14.45 -9.14 -0.47
CA PRO A 49 -14.20 -10.49 0.04
C PRO A 49 -15.43 -11.06 0.72
N ALA A 50 -15.64 -12.37 0.63
CA ALA A 50 -16.70 -13.03 1.39
C ALA A 50 -16.61 -12.63 2.86
N GLU A 51 -17.76 -12.34 3.48
CA GLU A 51 -17.88 -11.89 4.86
C GLU A 51 -17.41 -10.45 5.15
N SER A 52 -16.86 -9.73 4.15
CA SER A 52 -16.58 -8.30 4.28
C SER A 52 -17.88 -7.47 4.16
N PRO A 53 -18.03 -6.35 4.93
CA PRO A 53 -17.03 -5.83 5.85
C PRO A 53 -16.93 -6.63 7.15
N PHE A 54 -15.69 -6.86 7.60
CA PHE A 54 -15.45 -7.56 8.86
C PHE A 54 -15.74 -6.64 10.04
N VAL A 55 -16.67 -7.04 10.91
CA VAL A 55 -17.04 -6.26 12.09
C VAL A 55 -15.94 -6.33 13.15
N VAL A 56 -15.51 -5.16 13.64
CA VAL A 56 -14.47 -5.01 14.67
C VAL A 56 -15.08 -4.36 15.92
N ARG A 57 -15.20 -5.13 17.00
CA ARG A 57 -15.66 -4.68 18.32
C ARG A 57 -14.52 -4.59 19.33
N GLU A 58 -13.41 -5.27 19.04
CA GLU A 58 -12.16 -5.20 19.79
C GLU A 58 -10.97 -5.37 18.83
N TYR A 59 -9.76 -4.97 19.25
CA TYR A 59 -8.59 -5.00 18.34
C TYR A 59 -8.21 -6.43 17.89
N SER A 60 -8.55 -7.46 18.65
CA SER A 60 -8.37 -8.86 18.24
C SER A 60 -9.22 -9.24 17.03
N ASP A 61 -10.39 -8.62 16.84
CA ASP A 61 -11.24 -8.86 15.67
C ASP A 61 -10.56 -8.42 14.38
N ALA A 62 -9.80 -7.32 14.43
CA ALA A 62 -9.01 -6.85 13.28
C ALA A 62 -7.92 -7.87 12.90
N GLU A 63 -7.32 -8.55 13.86
CA GLU A 63 -6.36 -9.64 13.60
C GLU A 63 -7.05 -10.87 12.99
N HIS A 64 -8.20 -11.24 13.49
CA HIS A 64 -9.01 -12.32 12.91
C HIS A 64 -9.47 -11.98 11.50
N ALA A 65 -9.88 -10.73 11.25
CA ALA A 65 -10.24 -10.25 9.92
C ALA A 65 -9.08 -10.41 8.92
N ALA A 66 -7.86 -10.04 9.32
CA ALA A 66 -6.66 -10.21 8.49
C ALA A 66 -6.41 -11.69 8.16
N THR A 67 -6.53 -12.58 9.14
CA THR A 67 -6.35 -14.03 8.95
C THR A 67 -7.43 -14.60 8.01
N ARG A 68 -8.70 -14.22 8.20
CA ARG A 68 -9.82 -14.65 7.34
C ARG A 68 -9.64 -14.13 5.91
N LEU A 69 -9.24 -12.87 5.74
CA LEU A 69 -9.00 -12.30 4.42
C LEU A 69 -7.86 -13.03 3.70
N ARG A 70 -6.77 -13.34 4.40
CA ARG A 70 -5.68 -14.15 3.82
C ARG A 70 -6.17 -15.52 3.36
N GLY A 71 -7.03 -16.17 4.16
CA GLY A 71 -7.67 -17.44 3.80
C GLY A 71 -8.56 -17.31 2.56
N THR A 72 -9.45 -16.31 2.52
CA THR A 72 -10.33 -16.03 1.38
C THR A 72 -9.55 -15.78 0.09
N TRP A 73 -8.39 -15.15 0.19
CA TRP A 73 -7.53 -14.84 -0.94
C TRP A 73 -6.47 -15.91 -1.24
N ASN A 74 -6.51 -17.04 -0.53
CA ASN A 74 -5.57 -18.16 -0.68
C ASN A 74 -4.10 -17.75 -0.55
N LEU A 75 -3.81 -16.76 0.31
CA LEU A 75 -2.44 -16.30 0.55
C LEU A 75 -1.64 -17.22 1.49
N GLY A 76 -2.32 -18.11 2.22
CA GLY A 76 -1.67 -18.87 3.27
C GLY A 76 -1.00 -17.98 4.32
N ASN A 77 0.09 -18.47 4.90
CA ASN A 77 0.87 -17.75 5.91
C ASN A 77 2.18 -17.14 5.37
N GLU A 78 2.50 -17.38 4.10
CA GLU A 78 3.75 -16.90 3.49
C GLU A 78 3.77 -15.35 3.35
N PRO A 79 4.96 -14.72 3.38
CA PRO A 79 5.10 -13.32 3.04
C PRO A 79 4.55 -13.01 1.65
N ILE A 80 3.91 -11.86 1.50
CA ILE A 80 3.37 -11.42 0.21
C ILE A 80 4.52 -10.83 -0.62
N PRO A 81 4.87 -11.39 -1.78
CA PRO A 81 6.01 -10.93 -2.56
C PRO A 81 5.86 -9.48 -3.04
N ASN A 82 4.73 -9.15 -3.65
CA ASN A 82 4.40 -7.81 -4.15
C ASN A 82 2.94 -7.49 -3.78
N LEU A 83 2.76 -6.63 -2.80
CA LEU A 83 1.43 -6.26 -2.32
C LEU A 83 0.70 -5.35 -3.31
N THR A 84 1.43 -4.49 -3.99
CA THR A 84 0.87 -3.57 -5.00
C THR A 84 0.21 -4.35 -6.14
N GLU A 85 0.94 -5.24 -6.79
CA GLU A 85 0.40 -6.08 -7.87
C GLU A 85 -0.72 -6.97 -7.38
N PHE A 86 -0.57 -7.56 -6.19
CA PHE A 86 -1.58 -8.39 -5.58
C PHE A 86 -2.93 -7.66 -5.39
N LEU A 87 -2.91 -6.39 -4.99
CA LEU A 87 -4.11 -5.57 -4.87
C LEU A 87 -4.70 -5.19 -6.23
N GLU A 88 -3.84 -4.86 -7.21
CA GLU A 88 -4.27 -4.54 -8.58
C GLU A 88 -4.98 -5.74 -9.25
N GLU A 89 -4.48 -6.96 -9.05
CA GLU A 89 -5.12 -8.19 -9.54
C GLU A 89 -6.53 -8.41 -8.98
N ARG A 90 -6.81 -7.85 -7.80
CA ARG A 90 -8.12 -7.91 -7.12
C ARG A 90 -9.03 -6.73 -7.40
N GLY A 91 -8.63 -5.86 -8.33
CA GLY A 91 -9.46 -4.73 -8.76
C GLY A 91 -9.33 -3.48 -7.90
N VAL A 92 -8.39 -3.44 -6.95
CA VAL A 92 -8.00 -2.21 -6.26
C VAL A 92 -7.01 -1.46 -7.14
N LYS A 93 -7.29 -0.21 -7.48
CA LYS A 93 -6.31 0.63 -8.18
C LYS A 93 -5.27 1.13 -7.17
N VAL A 94 -3.99 0.95 -7.48
CA VAL A 94 -2.91 1.52 -6.67
C VAL A 94 -2.24 2.62 -7.48
N LEU A 95 -2.12 3.81 -6.90
CA LEU A 95 -1.49 4.97 -7.53
C LEU A 95 -0.34 5.47 -6.64
N ARG A 96 0.78 5.83 -7.25
CA ARG A 96 1.86 6.55 -6.59
C ARG A 96 1.90 7.97 -7.12
N ILE A 97 1.68 8.94 -6.25
CA ILE A 97 1.71 10.36 -6.61
C ILE A 97 2.39 11.18 -5.50
N PRO A 98 2.97 12.34 -5.82
CA PRO A 98 3.55 13.20 -4.82
C PRO A 98 2.46 13.83 -3.94
N PHE A 99 2.61 13.64 -2.62
CA PHE A 99 1.82 14.34 -1.61
C PHE A 99 2.68 15.24 -0.73
N SER A 100 2.01 16.02 0.13
CA SER A 100 2.69 16.70 1.24
C SER A 100 3.33 15.67 2.18
N ASP A 101 4.40 16.08 2.85
CA ASP A 101 5.22 15.18 3.71
C ASP A 101 4.46 14.62 4.92
N ASN A 102 3.25 15.10 5.18
CA ASN A 102 2.40 14.68 6.30
C ASN A 102 1.42 13.54 5.95
N MET A 103 1.38 13.09 4.70
CA MET A 103 0.46 12.05 4.24
C MET A 103 1.22 10.91 3.57
N ASP A 104 1.07 9.70 4.08
CA ASP A 104 1.67 8.49 3.51
C ASP A 104 0.82 7.85 2.43
N GLY A 105 -0.49 7.86 2.61
CA GLY A 105 -1.45 7.32 1.68
C GLY A 105 -2.88 7.66 2.04
N VAL A 106 -3.79 7.33 1.16
CA VAL A 106 -5.23 7.52 1.35
C VAL A 106 -6.03 6.54 0.51
N MET A 107 -7.10 6.01 1.06
CA MET A 107 -8.10 5.23 0.34
C MET A 107 -9.27 6.13 -0.10
N CYS A 108 -9.69 5.95 -1.34
CA CYS A 108 -10.89 6.58 -1.86
C CYS A 108 -11.69 5.63 -2.76
N LYS A 109 -12.90 6.00 -3.10
CA LYS A 109 -13.74 5.29 -4.06
C LYS A 109 -14.05 6.21 -5.23
N ALA A 110 -13.64 5.79 -6.43
CA ALA A 110 -13.99 6.48 -7.66
C ALA A 110 -15.31 5.92 -8.20
N ARG A 111 -16.29 6.78 -8.43
CA ARG A 111 -17.60 6.38 -8.99
C ARG A 111 -17.58 6.51 -10.51
N LYS A 112 -17.88 5.42 -11.21
CA LYS A 112 -18.14 5.43 -12.65
C LYS A 112 -19.59 5.87 -12.92
N GLY A 113 -19.85 6.44 -14.10
CA GLY A 113 -21.18 6.90 -14.51
C GLY A 113 -22.25 5.79 -14.58
N ASN A 114 -21.87 4.53 -14.46
CA ASN A 114 -22.78 3.39 -14.30
C ASN A 114 -23.07 3.02 -12.83
N GLY A 115 -22.66 3.87 -11.88
CA GLY A 115 -22.82 3.65 -10.45
C GLY A 115 -21.81 2.69 -9.81
N THR A 116 -20.93 2.06 -10.59
CA THR A 116 -19.90 1.15 -10.03
C THR A 116 -18.81 1.95 -9.31
N ALA A 117 -18.52 1.56 -8.07
CA ALA A 117 -17.44 2.14 -7.30
C ALA A 117 -16.16 1.31 -7.46
N VAL A 118 -15.05 1.97 -7.78
CA VAL A 118 -13.73 1.36 -7.89
C VAL A 118 -12.90 1.82 -6.70
N PRO A 119 -12.41 0.93 -5.84
CA PRO A 119 -11.51 1.30 -4.75
C PRO A 119 -10.15 1.70 -5.30
N VAL A 120 -9.62 2.79 -4.76
CA VAL A 120 -8.32 3.34 -5.14
C VAL A 120 -7.52 3.60 -3.88
N ILE A 121 -6.34 3.03 -3.80
CA ILE A 121 -5.36 3.35 -2.75
C ILE A 121 -4.27 4.20 -3.38
N ILE A 122 -4.01 5.33 -2.78
CA ILE A 122 -3.01 6.28 -3.24
C ILE A 122 -1.90 6.34 -2.22
N ILE A 123 -0.67 6.23 -2.70
CA ILE A 123 0.54 6.19 -1.88
C ILE A 123 1.41 7.39 -2.24
N ASN A 124 2.00 8.03 -1.24
CA ASN A 124 2.99 9.06 -1.45
C ASN A 124 4.26 8.45 -2.06
N GLU A 125 4.70 8.96 -3.20
CA GLU A 125 5.88 8.46 -3.91
C GLU A 125 7.20 8.64 -3.13
N LYS A 126 7.22 9.54 -2.14
CA LYS A 126 8.40 9.86 -1.34
C LYS A 126 8.69 8.87 -0.22
N ILE A 127 7.79 7.94 0.08
CA ILE A 127 7.98 6.99 1.17
C ILE A 127 8.73 5.74 0.70
N ASN A 128 9.52 5.14 1.60
CA ASN A 128 10.25 3.90 1.36
C ASN A 128 9.31 2.69 1.26
N GLY A 129 9.82 1.56 0.78
CA GLY A 129 9.03 0.36 0.52
C GLY A 129 8.37 -0.22 1.76
N GLU A 130 9.05 -0.22 2.91
CA GLU A 130 8.48 -0.73 4.17
C GLU A 130 7.25 0.06 4.59
N ARG A 131 7.33 1.39 4.47
CA ARG A 131 6.23 2.28 4.82
C ARG A 131 5.11 2.18 3.80
N GLN A 132 5.45 2.09 2.51
CA GLN A 132 4.49 1.84 1.43
C GLN A 132 3.67 0.57 1.66
N ARG A 133 4.33 -0.57 1.91
CA ARG A 133 3.65 -1.85 2.14
C ARG A 133 2.73 -1.79 3.36
N PHE A 134 3.21 -1.18 4.45
CA PHE A 134 2.40 -1.02 5.65
C PHE A 134 1.19 -0.12 5.39
N THR A 135 1.37 0.99 4.68
CA THR A 135 0.30 1.91 4.29
C THR A 135 -0.72 1.23 3.39
N LEU A 136 -0.27 0.47 2.37
CA LEU A 136 -1.18 -0.31 1.51
C LEU A 136 -2.06 -1.28 2.30
N ALA A 137 -1.48 -2.01 3.25
CA ALA A 137 -2.23 -2.93 4.11
C ALA A 137 -3.14 -2.19 5.09
N HIS A 138 -2.76 -1.01 5.56
CA HIS A 138 -3.57 -0.15 6.42
C HIS A 138 -4.80 0.38 5.67
N GLU A 139 -4.62 0.91 4.46
CA GLU A 139 -5.70 1.39 3.60
C GLU A 139 -6.63 0.26 3.15
N LEU A 140 -6.08 -0.95 2.94
CA LEU A 140 -6.89 -2.15 2.74
C LEU A 140 -7.75 -2.45 3.98
N GLY A 141 -7.21 -2.28 5.18
CA GLY A 141 -7.97 -2.40 6.43
C GLY A 141 -9.19 -1.48 6.41
N HIS A 142 -9.00 -0.22 6.04
CA HIS A 142 -10.10 0.74 5.88
C HIS A 142 -11.14 0.34 4.82
N LEU A 143 -10.75 -0.42 3.81
CA LEU A 143 -11.66 -0.89 2.76
C LEU A 143 -12.53 -2.07 3.21
N VAL A 144 -12.00 -2.95 4.08
CA VAL A 144 -12.62 -4.24 4.41
C VAL A 144 -13.16 -4.35 5.83
N LEU A 145 -12.85 -3.41 6.73
CA LEU A 145 -13.30 -3.42 8.12
C LEU A 145 -14.54 -2.52 8.31
N ASP A 146 -15.43 -2.95 9.20
CA ASP A 146 -16.49 -2.14 9.81
C ASP A 146 -16.22 -2.03 11.31
N VAL A 147 -15.65 -0.89 11.71
CA VAL A 147 -15.14 -0.67 13.07
C VAL A 147 -16.21 -0.01 13.92
N ASP A 148 -16.53 -0.62 15.08
CA ASP A 148 -17.45 -0.04 16.05
C ASP A 148 -16.98 1.36 16.49
N LYS A 149 -17.93 2.27 16.68
CA LYS A 149 -17.64 3.69 17.04
C LYS A 149 -16.89 3.86 18.36
N CYS A 150 -16.93 2.85 19.24
CA CYS A 150 -16.20 2.85 20.50
C CYS A 150 -14.73 2.45 20.36
N ILE A 151 -14.33 1.96 19.19
CA ILE A 151 -12.97 1.52 18.88
C ILE A 151 -12.27 2.58 18.01
N ASP A 152 -11.00 2.83 18.30
CA ASP A 152 -10.17 3.69 17.47
C ASP A 152 -9.88 2.98 16.14
N GLU A 153 -10.48 3.50 15.06
CA GLU A 153 -10.43 2.94 13.72
C GLU A 153 -9.01 2.87 13.15
N GLU A 154 -8.18 3.88 13.43
CA GLU A 154 -6.79 3.92 12.99
C GLU A 154 -5.99 2.78 13.65
N LYS A 155 -6.19 2.57 14.96
CA LYS A 155 -5.54 1.46 15.66
C LYS A 155 -6.03 0.10 15.19
N ALA A 156 -7.31 -0.04 14.87
CA ALA A 156 -7.86 -1.26 14.30
C ALA A 156 -7.24 -1.57 12.93
N SER A 157 -7.13 -0.55 12.05
CA SER A 157 -6.50 -0.67 10.73
C SER A 157 -5.00 -0.96 10.84
N HIS A 158 -4.30 -0.36 11.80
CA HIS A 158 -2.89 -0.71 12.10
C HIS A 158 -2.76 -2.16 12.57
N ARG A 159 -3.66 -2.62 13.45
CA ARG A 159 -3.66 -4.02 13.91
C ARG A 159 -3.91 -4.99 12.76
N PHE A 160 -4.88 -4.69 11.91
CA PHE A 160 -5.15 -5.44 10.70
C PHE A 160 -3.92 -5.50 9.78
N ALA A 161 -3.33 -4.35 9.42
CA ALA A 161 -2.16 -4.26 8.55
C ALA A 161 -0.99 -5.10 9.07
N SER A 162 -0.71 -4.98 10.36
CA SER A 162 0.34 -5.74 11.04
C SER A 162 0.11 -7.25 10.95
N ALA A 163 -1.13 -7.71 11.19
CA ALA A 163 -1.49 -9.12 11.11
C ALA A 163 -1.53 -9.65 9.67
N PHE A 164 -1.98 -8.80 8.72
CA PHE A 164 -2.07 -9.14 7.32
C PHE A 164 -0.68 -9.33 6.69
N LEU A 165 0.28 -8.46 7.02
CA LEU A 165 1.65 -8.55 6.51
C LEU A 165 2.49 -9.59 7.24
N MET A 166 2.28 -9.78 8.55
CA MET A 166 3.05 -10.66 9.41
C MET A 166 2.12 -11.66 10.14
N PRO A 167 1.72 -12.76 9.48
CA PRO A 167 0.87 -13.77 10.08
C PRO A 167 1.46 -14.30 11.39
N ARG A 168 0.57 -14.51 12.37
CA ARG A 168 0.95 -14.92 13.73
C ARG A 168 1.83 -16.18 13.75
N GLU A 169 1.40 -17.22 13.03
CA GLU A 169 2.04 -18.53 13.06
C GLU A 169 3.47 -18.47 12.55
N VAL A 170 3.70 -17.77 11.43
CA VAL A 170 5.05 -17.65 10.85
C VAL A 170 5.94 -16.80 11.76
N LEU A 171 5.43 -15.67 12.27
CA LEU A 171 6.25 -14.85 13.14
C LEU A 171 6.60 -15.57 14.46
N LEU A 172 5.69 -16.38 15.02
CA LEU A 172 5.97 -17.20 16.19
C LEU A 172 6.96 -18.33 15.89
N SER A 173 6.97 -18.88 14.68
CA SER A 173 7.96 -19.90 14.31
C SER A 173 9.34 -19.30 14.11
N GLU A 174 9.43 -18.11 13.52
CA GLU A 174 10.72 -17.44 13.25
C GLU A 174 11.35 -16.81 14.50
N VAL A 175 10.54 -16.16 15.33
CA VAL A 175 11.04 -15.43 16.51
C VAL A 175 11.00 -16.28 17.77
N GLY A 176 10.06 -17.21 17.87
CA GLY A 176 9.76 -17.97 19.09
C GLY A 176 8.61 -17.35 19.89
N ARG A 177 8.02 -18.16 20.79
CA ARG A 177 6.80 -17.80 21.53
C ARG A 177 7.04 -16.82 22.68
N HIS A 178 8.19 -16.92 23.33
CA HIS A 178 8.55 -16.11 24.49
C HIS A 178 10.03 -15.73 24.42
N ARG A 179 10.30 -14.44 24.45
CA ARG A 179 11.66 -13.91 24.34
C ARG A 179 11.92 -12.90 25.45
N THR A 180 13.11 -12.99 26.02
CA THR A 180 13.64 -11.99 26.99
C THR A 180 14.53 -10.96 26.32
N SER A 181 14.94 -11.20 25.07
CA SER A 181 15.69 -10.27 24.23
C SER A 181 15.53 -10.63 22.76
N ILE A 182 15.79 -9.69 21.90
CA ILE A 182 15.89 -9.87 20.44
C ILE A 182 17.04 -9.02 19.91
N SER A 183 17.86 -9.57 19.04
CA SER A 183 18.97 -8.81 18.46
C SER A 183 18.50 -7.95 17.28
N ILE A 184 19.21 -6.85 17.05
CA ILE A 184 18.97 -5.99 15.88
C ILE A 184 19.15 -6.78 14.58
N ARG A 185 20.12 -7.68 14.54
CA ARG A 185 20.36 -8.52 13.35
C ARG A 185 19.17 -9.45 13.04
N GLU A 186 18.53 -10.05 14.06
CA GLU A 186 17.30 -10.82 13.88
C GLU A 186 16.18 -9.96 13.30
N LEU A 187 15.97 -8.75 13.84
CA LEU A 187 14.96 -7.83 13.31
C LEU A 187 15.16 -7.51 11.83
N PHE A 188 16.43 -7.32 11.39
CA PHE A 188 16.71 -7.09 9.97
C PHE A 188 16.51 -8.34 9.09
N GLN A 189 16.70 -9.56 9.61
CA GLN A 189 16.35 -10.77 8.87
C GLN A 189 14.85 -10.90 8.68
N ILE A 190 14.06 -10.62 9.72
CA ILE A 190 12.59 -10.61 9.68
C ILE A 190 12.09 -9.49 8.76
N LYS A 191 12.73 -8.31 8.80
CA LYS A 191 12.45 -7.19 7.88
C LYS A 191 12.55 -7.63 6.42
N LYS A 192 13.63 -8.30 6.04
CA LYS A 192 13.81 -8.82 4.68
C LYS A 192 12.75 -9.84 4.28
N MET A 193 12.33 -10.68 5.23
CA MET A 193 11.32 -11.71 4.99
C MET A 193 9.95 -11.09 4.68
N PHE A 194 9.49 -10.15 5.50
CA PHE A 194 8.13 -9.59 5.40
C PHE A 194 8.05 -8.27 4.63
N GLY A 195 9.18 -7.62 4.35
CA GLY A 195 9.21 -6.32 3.70
C GLY A 195 8.60 -5.20 4.56
N VAL A 196 8.81 -5.22 5.88
CA VAL A 196 8.29 -4.24 6.83
C VAL A 196 9.40 -3.67 7.71
N SER A 197 9.16 -2.51 8.35
CA SER A 197 10.16 -1.88 9.22
C SER A 197 10.43 -2.68 10.50
N VAL A 198 11.66 -2.55 11.05
CA VAL A 198 11.99 -3.15 12.36
C VAL A 198 11.09 -2.62 13.48
N GLN A 199 10.56 -1.41 13.34
CA GLN A 199 9.60 -0.83 14.28
C GLN A 199 8.25 -1.57 14.22
N ALA A 200 7.75 -1.86 13.01
CA ALA A 200 6.51 -2.63 12.83
C ALA A 200 6.66 -4.06 13.39
N ILE A 201 7.81 -4.70 13.17
CA ILE A 201 8.13 -6.02 13.73
C ILE A 201 8.13 -5.98 15.26
N ALA A 202 8.77 -4.98 15.86
CA ALA A 202 8.83 -4.83 17.31
C ALA A 202 7.44 -4.67 17.93
N TYR A 203 6.57 -3.84 17.34
CA TYR A 203 5.17 -3.72 17.77
C TYR A 203 4.41 -5.04 17.60
N ARG A 204 4.58 -5.72 16.47
CA ARG A 204 3.90 -7.00 16.21
C ARG A 204 4.30 -8.06 17.22
N CYS A 205 5.59 -8.17 17.55
CA CYS A 205 6.07 -9.11 18.58
C CYS A 205 5.47 -8.82 19.96
N LYS A 206 5.38 -7.53 20.34
CA LYS A 206 4.68 -7.14 21.56
C LYS A 206 3.20 -7.53 21.54
N ASP A 207 2.52 -7.23 20.46
CA ASP A 207 1.08 -7.51 20.27
C ASP A 207 0.77 -9.00 20.36
N LEU A 208 1.69 -9.85 19.92
CA LEU A 208 1.59 -11.30 20.03
C LEU A 208 2.04 -11.85 21.38
N GLY A 209 2.52 -10.99 22.29
CA GLY A 209 3.02 -11.42 23.61
C GLY A 209 4.34 -12.17 23.54
N ILE A 210 5.10 -12.05 22.44
CA ILE A 210 6.43 -12.66 22.31
C ILE A 210 7.39 -12.02 23.32
N PHE A 211 7.27 -10.72 23.53
CA PHE A 211 7.97 -9.99 24.59
C PHE A 211 7.12 -8.83 25.14
N GLY A 212 7.50 -8.36 26.33
CA GLY A 212 6.76 -7.29 27.02
C GLY A 212 7.27 -5.89 26.74
N ASP A 213 6.63 -4.89 27.40
CA ASP A 213 6.90 -3.46 27.24
C ASP A 213 8.35 -3.06 27.56
N SER A 214 9.04 -3.79 28.42
CA SER A 214 10.44 -3.47 28.77
C SER A 214 11.37 -3.63 27.56
N ILE A 215 11.22 -4.74 26.82
CA ILE A 215 12.01 -5.00 25.62
C ILE A 215 11.64 -4.02 24.53
N LEU A 216 10.34 -3.77 24.31
CA LEU A 216 9.88 -2.78 23.34
C LEU A 216 10.49 -1.41 23.61
N ARG A 217 10.42 -0.92 24.86
CA ARG A 217 11.04 0.37 25.24
C ARG A 217 12.53 0.41 24.98
N GLY A 218 13.25 -0.68 25.27
CA GLY A 218 14.70 -0.81 24.99
C GLY A 218 14.99 -0.69 23.49
N LEU A 219 14.23 -1.40 22.66
CA LEU A 219 14.35 -1.33 21.19
C LEU A 219 14.07 0.08 20.67
N PHE A 220 12.99 0.72 21.12
CA PHE A 220 12.63 2.09 20.67
C PHE A 220 13.63 3.14 21.16
N LYS A 221 14.25 2.96 22.35
CA LYS A 221 15.37 3.80 22.77
C LYS A 221 16.53 3.67 21.79
N HIS A 222 16.92 2.43 21.44
CA HIS A 222 17.96 2.20 20.46
C HIS A 222 17.62 2.80 19.08
N PHE A 223 16.38 2.60 18.57
CA PHE A 223 15.96 3.15 17.29
C PHE A 223 16.00 4.70 17.27
N ASN A 224 15.68 5.35 18.40
CA ASN A 224 15.81 6.79 18.54
C ASN A 224 17.28 7.25 18.54
N GLU A 225 18.16 6.54 19.26
CA GLU A 225 19.60 6.83 19.33
C GLU A 225 20.27 6.70 17.96
N GLN A 226 19.79 5.76 17.12
CA GLN A 226 20.27 5.57 15.76
C GLN A 226 19.58 6.49 14.73
N GLY A 227 18.62 7.31 15.14
CA GLY A 227 17.89 8.20 14.23
C GLY A 227 16.87 7.52 13.31
N TRP A 228 16.59 6.22 13.49
CA TRP A 228 15.76 5.41 12.57
C TRP A 228 14.28 5.77 12.55
N ARG A 229 13.84 6.70 13.36
CA ARG A 229 12.45 7.20 13.36
C ARG A 229 12.21 8.39 12.42
N ARG A 230 13.25 8.87 11.76
CA ARG A 230 13.20 9.98 10.81
C ARG A 230 13.96 9.62 9.55
N PRO A 231 13.67 10.25 8.40
CA PRO A 231 14.47 10.04 7.19
C PRO A 231 15.97 10.27 7.47
N PRO A 232 16.86 9.45 6.92
CA PRO A 232 16.64 8.36 5.94
C PRO A 232 16.14 7.03 6.53
N TYR A 233 15.62 7.02 7.78
CA TYR A 233 15.10 5.85 8.48
C TYR A 233 16.18 4.79 8.78
N GLU A 234 15.73 3.55 9.00
CA GLU A 234 16.59 2.42 9.33
C GLU A 234 17.40 1.92 8.12
N PRO A 235 18.59 1.29 8.34
CA PRO A 235 19.42 0.74 7.27
C PRO A 235 18.71 -0.33 6.45
N MET A 236 19.28 -0.63 5.27
CA MET A 236 18.79 -1.65 4.35
C MET A 236 17.34 -1.39 3.93
N PRO A 237 17.05 -0.24 3.31
CA PRO A 237 15.72 0.07 2.84
C PRO A 237 15.21 -1.00 1.88
N ILE A 238 13.90 -1.22 1.89
CA ILE A 238 13.19 -2.04 0.89
C ILE A 238 12.79 -1.09 -0.24
N ASP A 239 13.02 -1.50 -1.48
CA ASP A 239 12.61 -0.73 -2.64
C ASP A 239 11.08 -0.64 -2.70
N PRO A 240 10.53 0.53 -3.02
CA PRO A 240 9.11 0.68 -3.19
C PRO A 240 8.57 -0.19 -4.34
N GLU A 241 7.42 -0.77 -4.13
CA GLU A 241 6.71 -1.51 -5.17
C GLU A 241 6.05 -0.52 -6.15
N SER A 242 6.29 -0.71 -7.45
CA SER A 242 5.70 0.15 -8.48
C SER A 242 4.42 -0.46 -9.05
N PRO A 243 3.31 0.30 -9.14
CA PRO A 243 2.09 -0.13 -9.83
C PRO A 243 2.37 -0.13 -11.33
N ARG A 244 2.63 -1.33 -11.89
CA ARG A 244 3.08 -1.47 -13.30
C ARG A 244 1.95 -1.69 -14.30
N ARG A 245 0.72 -1.97 -13.84
CA ARG A 245 -0.37 -2.33 -14.74
C ARG A 245 -0.73 -1.18 -15.70
N PHE A 246 -0.84 0.05 -15.19
CA PHE A 246 -1.16 1.21 -15.99
C PHE A 246 -0.12 1.45 -17.10
N ASP A 247 1.15 1.43 -16.75
CA ASP A 247 2.25 1.63 -17.69
C ASP A 247 2.28 0.51 -18.74
N ARG A 248 2.13 -0.75 -18.32
CA ARG A 248 2.05 -1.89 -19.24
C ARG A 248 0.91 -1.75 -20.27
N LEU A 249 -0.25 -1.25 -19.85
CA LEU A 249 -1.37 -1.02 -20.77
C LEU A 249 -1.06 0.11 -21.75
N CYS A 250 -0.44 1.21 -21.29
CA CYS A 250 -0.03 2.32 -22.16
C CYS A 250 0.99 1.87 -23.21
N TYR A 251 2.02 1.14 -22.81
CA TYR A 251 3.03 0.61 -23.75
C TYR A 251 2.44 -0.43 -24.69
N ARG A 252 1.52 -1.28 -24.23
CA ARG A 252 0.81 -2.21 -25.08
C ARG A 252 -0.02 -1.51 -26.15
N ALA A 253 -0.84 -0.53 -25.75
CA ALA A 253 -1.65 0.25 -26.67
C ALA A 253 -0.82 0.98 -27.73
N LEU A 254 0.35 1.51 -27.33
CA LEU A 254 1.31 2.13 -28.25
C LEU A 254 1.86 1.10 -29.24
N SER A 255 2.32 -0.05 -28.76
CA SER A 255 2.90 -1.11 -29.59
C SER A 255 1.90 -1.72 -30.57
N GLU A 256 0.64 -1.83 -30.16
CA GLU A 256 -0.48 -2.33 -31.00
C GLU A 256 -1.05 -1.23 -31.94
N GLY A 257 -0.52 -0.01 -31.90
CA GLY A 257 -0.97 1.11 -32.71
C GLY A 257 -2.38 1.64 -32.36
N GLN A 258 -2.90 1.28 -31.17
CA GLN A 258 -4.21 1.73 -30.69
C GLN A 258 -4.19 3.16 -30.20
N VAL A 259 -3.04 3.68 -29.80
CA VAL A 259 -2.80 5.08 -29.46
C VAL A 259 -1.54 5.61 -30.15
N SER A 260 -1.52 6.92 -30.43
CA SER A 260 -0.32 7.60 -30.92
C SER A 260 0.71 7.79 -29.79
N GLU A 261 2.00 8.05 -30.17
CA GLU A 261 3.03 8.42 -29.19
C GLU A 261 2.62 9.62 -28.33
N SER A 262 2.01 10.64 -28.95
CA SER A 262 1.51 11.81 -28.22
C SER A 262 0.45 11.46 -27.20
N LYS A 263 -0.49 10.54 -27.55
CA LYS A 263 -1.53 10.08 -26.61
C LYS A 263 -0.95 9.20 -25.52
N ALA A 264 -0.03 8.31 -25.84
CA ALA A 264 0.67 7.50 -24.85
C ALA A 264 1.46 8.37 -23.85
N ALA A 265 2.16 9.39 -24.33
CA ALA A 265 2.87 10.36 -23.49
C ALA A 265 1.92 11.17 -22.58
N GLU A 266 0.78 11.61 -23.13
CA GLU A 266 -0.29 12.28 -22.35
C GLU A 266 -0.82 11.36 -21.23
N LEU A 267 -1.14 10.11 -21.55
CA LEU A 267 -1.65 9.13 -20.58
C LEU A 267 -0.63 8.89 -19.44
N LEU A 268 0.64 8.68 -19.79
CA LEU A 268 1.71 8.46 -18.83
C LEU A 268 2.14 9.74 -18.08
N GLY A 269 1.69 10.92 -18.53
CA GLY A 269 2.05 12.19 -17.92
C GLY A 269 3.51 12.58 -18.13
N ILE A 270 4.13 12.12 -19.24
CA ILE A 270 5.53 12.39 -19.61
C ILE A 270 5.63 13.10 -20.96
N SER A 271 6.81 13.65 -21.29
CA SER A 271 7.04 14.19 -22.62
C SER A 271 7.17 13.06 -23.66
N VAL A 272 6.84 13.37 -24.93
CA VAL A 272 7.03 12.42 -26.05
C VAL A 272 8.51 12.00 -26.17
N ARG A 273 9.44 12.91 -25.89
CA ARG A 273 10.87 12.59 -25.86
C ARG A 273 11.20 11.54 -24.80
N ASN A 274 10.72 11.74 -23.58
CA ASN A 274 10.92 10.77 -22.48
C ASN A 274 10.27 9.42 -22.79
N LEU A 275 9.12 9.42 -23.47
CA LEU A 275 8.46 8.20 -23.92
C LEU A 275 9.38 7.44 -24.91
N SER A 276 9.91 8.11 -25.91
CA SER A 276 10.79 7.50 -26.91
C SER A 276 12.08 6.92 -26.27
N GLU A 277 12.64 7.61 -25.28
CA GLU A 277 13.77 7.12 -24.52
C GLU A 277 13.43 5.87 -23.69
N ARG A 278 12.27 5.85 -23.01
CA ARG A 278 11.82 4.71 -22.18
C ARG A 278 11.44 3.47 -23.01
N VAL A 279 10.85 3.65 -24.18
CA VAL A 279 10.49 2.53 -25.07
C VAL A 279 11.72 1.76 -25.55
N LEU A 280 12.87 2.42 -25.66
CA LEU A 280 14.13 1.83 -26.14
C LEU A 280 15.02 1.28 -25.01
N GLN A 281 14.70 1.54 -23.75
CA GLN A 281 15.51 1.10 -22.61
C GLN A 281 14.82 -0.03 -21.84
N PRO A 282 15.55 -1.09 -21.41
CA PRO A 282 15.02 -2.02 -20.41
C PRO A 282 14.81 -1.30 -19.07
N GLU A 283 13.78 -1.68 -18.32
CA GLU A 283 13.23 -1.02 -17.12
C GLU A 283 14.17 -0.83 -15.90
N ASP A 284 15.48 -1.03 -15.95
CA ASP A 284 16.36 -1.10 -14.80
C ASP A 284 17.35 0.07 -14.64
N ARG A 285 16.93 1.28 -14.98
CA ARG A 285 17.67 2.48 -14.52
C ARG A 285 16.69 3.48 -13.90
N GLU A 286 16.36 3.29 -12.63
CA GLU A 286 15.97 4.42 -11.78
C GLU A 286 17.19 5.35 -11.71
N GLU A 287 17.12 6.51 -12.36
CA GLU A 287 18.13 7.55 -12.16
C GLU A 287 18.06 8.00 -10.70
N PRO A 288 19.19 8.11 -10.00
CA PRO A 288 19.21 8.70 -8.68
C PRO A 288 18.71 10.14 -8.79
N THR A 289 17.67 10.48 -8.04
CA THR A 289 17.17 11.85 -7.90
C THR A 289 18.34 12.78 -7.59
N PRO A 290 18.60 13.84 -8.37
CA PRO A 290 19.67 14.77 -8.06
C PRO A 290 19.41 15.44 -6.72
N ALA A 291 20.46 15.54 -5.90
CA ALA A 291 20.49 16.05 -4.54
C ALA A 291 20.07 17.52 -4.43
#